data_e35a7d391688b4fc6084f02c293b1679
#
_entry.id   e35a7d391688b4fc6084f02c293b1679
#
_cell.length_a   1.000
_cell.length_b   1.000
_cell.length_c   1.000
_cell.angle_alpha   90.00
_cell.angle_beta   90.00
_cell.angle_gamma   90.00
#
_symmetry.space_group_name_H-M   'P 1'
#
loop_
_entity.id
_entity.type
_entity.pdbx_description
1 polymer ?
#
loop_
_entity_poly.entity_id
_entity_poly.type
_entity_poly.pdbx_seq_one_letter_code
_entity_poly.pdbx_strand_id
1 'polypeptide(L)'
;MAVPVDLDRVNQLAKQLEGAIQRVGVVRYNPFEDTGSNQSFVLAMLDALGDGFVLSSLHSRQATRMFLKPVTRGKADSAVSEEENEAIRLAAAR
;
A
#
# COMPACT_ATOMS: atom_id res chain seq x y z
N MET A 1 40.56 1.62 -16.56
CA MET A 1 40.59 0.45 -15.63
C MET A 1 39.18 0.21 -15.08
N ALA A 2 38.71 -1.03 -15.19
CA ALA A 2 37.40 -1.37 -14.66
C ALA A 2 37.47 -1.55 -13.13
N VAL A 3 36.48 -1.05 -12.43
CA VAL A 3 36.32 -1.26 -11.00
C VAL A 3 35.60 -2.58 -10.77
N PRO A 4 36.18 -3.49 -9.95
CA PRO A 4 35.48 -4.75 -9.70
C PRO A 4 34.16 -4.52 -8.94
N VAL A 5 33.17 -5.32 -9.31
CA VAL A 5 31.88 -5.29 -8.64
C VAL A 5 31.95 -6.15 -7.39
N ASP A 6 31.55 -5.58 -6.25
CA ASP A 6 31.46 -6.30 -4.98
C ASP A 6 30.08 -6.93 -4.88
N LEU A 7 29.99 -8.21 -5.24
CA LEU A 7 28.74 -8.96 -5.26
C LEU A 7 28.14 -9.12 -3.87
N ASP A 8 28.96 -9.24 -2.84
CA ASP A 8 28.46 -9.35 -1.47
C ASP A 8 27.74 -8.06 -1.05
N ARG A 9 28.31 -6.92 -1.42
CA ARG A 9 27.68 -5.63 -1.12
C ARG A 9 26.39 -5.45 -1.91
N VAL A 10 26.37 -5.85 -3.18
CA VAL A 10 25.17 -5.80 -4.00
C VAL A 10 24.06 -6.66 -3.39
N ASN A 11 24.41 -7.87 -2.94
CA ASN A 11 23.46 -8.77 -2.31
C ASN A 11 22.92 -8.23 -0.99
N GLN A 12 23.75 -7.57 -0.20
CA GLN A 12 23.33 -6.91 1.05
C GLN A 12 22.35 -5.78 0.77
N LEU A 13 22.64 -4.96 -0.24
CA LEU A 13 21.75 -3.86 -0.63
C LEU A 13 20.42 -4.39 -1.16
N ALA A 14 20.45 -5.45 -1.96
CA ALA A 14 19.24 -6.08 -2.47
C ALA A 14 18.35 -6.58 -1.33
N LYS A 15 18.95 -7.21 -0.31
CA LYS A 15 18.21 -7.67 0.86
C LYS A 15 17.59 -6.52 1.65
N GLN A 16 18.33 -5.44 1.83
CA GLN A 16 17.81 -4.25 2.51
C GLN A 16 16.62 -3.65 1.75
N LEU A 17 16.69 -3.64 0.43
CA LEU A 17 15.62 -3.12 -0.40
C LEU A 17 14.34 -3.97 -0.31
N GLU A 18 14.46 -5.28 -0.08
CA GLU A 18 13.29 -6.14 0.03
C GLU A 18 12.31 -5.67 1.10
N GLY A 19 12.81 -5.19 2.23
CA GLY A 19 11.99 -4.71 3.34
C GLY A 19 11.60 -3.24 3.25
N ALA A 20 12.09 -2.50 2.25
CA ALA A 20 11.74 -1.10 2.08
C ALA A 20 10.40 -0.97 1.38
N ILE A 21 9.58 -0.01 1.82
CA ILE A 21 8.32 0.31 1.14
C ILE A 21 8.66 0.86 -0.24
N GLN A 22 8.14 0.20 -1.28
CA GLN A 22 8.46 0.58 -2.66
C GLN A 22 7.28 0.43 -3.61
N ARG A 23 6.16 -0.10 -3.15
CA ARG A 23 4.96 -0.33 -3.95
C ARG A 23 3.81 0.41 -3.32
N VAL A 24 3.16 1.29 -4.08
CA VAL A 24 2.10 2.14 -3.57
C VAL A 24 0.89 2.05 -4.48
N GLY A 25 -0.28 1.86 -3.88
CA GLY A 25 -1.56 1.91 -4.58
C GLY A 25 -2.49 2.87 -3.87
N VAL A 26 -3.17 3.72 -4.62
CA VAL A 26 -4.10 4.71 -4.07
C VAL A 26 -5.42 4.60 -4.80
N VAL A 27 -6.51 4.58 -4.03
CA VAL A 27 -7.86 4.65 -4.56
C VAL A 27 -8.58 5.81 -3.86
N ARG A 28 -9.09 6.74 -4.65
CA ARG A 28 -9.94 7.81 -4.13
C ARG A 28 -11.37 7.55 -4.57
N TYR A 29 -12.32 7.79 -3.67
CA TYR A 29 -13.71 7.46 -3.96
C TYR A 29 -14.64 8.27 -3.07
N ASN A 30 -15.92 8.22 -3.42
CA ASN A 30 -16.98 8.86 -2.66
C ASN A 30 -18.04 7.81 -2.30
N PRO A 31 -17.96 7.20 -1.09
CA PRO A 31 -18.92 6.17 -0.68
C PRO A 31 -20.29 6.74 -0.32
N PHE A 32 -20.38 8.06 -0.13
CA PHE A 32 -21.62 8.72 0.28
C PHE A 32 -21.96 9.79 -0.75
N GLU A 33 -23.10 9.66 -1.39
CA GLU A 33 -23.55 10.59 -2.44
C GLU A 33 -23.68 12.03 -1.96
N ASP A 34 -23.97 12.21 -0.67
CA ASP A 34 -24.23 13.51 -0.09
C ASP A 34 -22.97 14.31 0.26
N THR A 35 -21.79 13.74 0.12
CA THR A 35 -20.54 14.46 0.40
C THR A 35 -20.07 15.33 -0.76
N GLY A 36 -20.50 15.01 -1.98
CA GLY A 36 -20.20 15.81 -3.18
C GLY A 36 -18.76 15.78 -3.65
N SER A 37 -17.84 15.05 -3.02
CA SER A 37 -16.45 15.00 -3.43
C SER A 37 -15.81 13.66 -3.05
N ASN A 38 -14.71 13.31 -3.74
CA ASN A 38 -13.95 12.08 -3.48
C ASN A 38 -12.92 12.31 -2.38
N GLN A 39 -13.39 12.56 -1.16
CA GLN A 39 -12.52 12.81 0.00
C GLN A 39 -12.13 11.53 0.72
N SER A 40 -12.84 10.43 0.51
CA SER A 40 -12.44 9.14 1.03
C SER A 40 -11.31 8.56 0.18
N PHE A 41 -10.41 7.84 0.81
CA PHE A 41 -9.31 7.23 0.08
C PHE A 41 -8.84 5.96 0.77
N VAL A 42 -8.14 5.15 -0.01
CA VAL A 42 -7.37 3.99 0.49
C VAL A 42 -5.96 4.11 -0.04
N LEU A 43 -5.00 3.88 0.84
CA LEU A 43 -3.58 3.88 0.52
C LEU A 43 -2.99 2.54 0.92
N ALA A 44 -2.44 1.81 -0.05
CA ALA A 44 -1.69 0.59 0.21
C ALA A 44 -0.21 0.86 0.01
N MET A 45 0.62 0.43 0.95
CA MET A 45 2.06 0.57 0.89
C MET A 45 2.70 -0.78 1.20
N LEU A 46 3.44 -1.32 0.25
CA LEU A 46 4.01 -2.66 0.34
C LEU A 46 5.49 -2.64 0.01
N ASP A 47 6.22 -3.59 0.58
CA ASP A 47 7.61 -3.85 0.19
C ASP A 47 7.66 -4.80 -1.01
N ALA A 48 8.86 -5.24 -1.38
CA ALA A 48 9.05 -6.13 -2.52
C ALA A 48 8.39 -7.50 -2.34
N LEU A 49 8.18 -7.93 -1.11
CA LEU A 49 7.58 -9.23 -0.79
C LEU A 49 6.05 -9.16 -0.71
N GLY A 50 5.48 -7.97 -0.81
CA GLY A 50 4.05 -7.78 -0.66
C GLY A 50 3.60 -7.60 0.78
N ASP A 51 4.53 -7.28 1.68
CA ASP A 51 4.23 -7.02 3.09
C ASP A 51 4.14 -5.52 3.32
N GLY A 52 3.24 -5.11 4.18
CA GLY A 52 3.04 -3.70 4.49
C GLY A 52 1.70 -3.47 5.15
N PHE A 53 0.99 -2.47 4.66
CA PHE A 53 -0.31 -2.11 5.24
C PHE A 53 -1.22 -1.46 4.22
N VAL A 54 -2.50 -1.45 4.55
CA VAL A 54 -3.49 -0.64 3.84
C VAL A 54 -4.14 0.29 4.87
N LEU A 55 -4.22 1.55 4.51
CA LEU A 55 -4.83 2.61 5.32
C LEU A 55 -6.04 3.13 4.59
N SER A 56 -7.21 3.10 5.25
CA SER A 56 -8.46 3.62 4.70
C SER A 56 -8.90 4.84 5.49
N SER A 57 -9.38 5.84 4.80
CA SER A 57 -10.03 7.00 5.40
C SER A 57 -11.40 7.17 4.77
N LEU A 58 -12.44 6.94 5.58
CA LEU A 58 -13.83 7.12 5.19
C LEU A 58 -14.30 8.49 5.66
N HIS A 59 -14.54 9.39 4.73
CA HIS A 59 -15.00 10.73 5.04
C HIS A 59 -16.51 10.84 4.85
N SER A 60 -17.21 11.33 5.88
CA SER A 60 -18.63 11.64 5.83
C SER A 60 -18.87 13.01 6.43
N ARG A 61 -20.12 13.51 6.35
CA ARG A 61 -20.46 14.81 6.94
C ARG A 61 -20.32 14.82 8.45
N GLN A 62 -20.52 13.68 9.11
CA GLN A 62 -20.50 13.61 10.57
C GLN A 62 -19.10 13.37 11.11
N ALA A 63 -18.29 12.61 10.41
CA ALA A 63 -16.98 12.19 10.92
C ALA A 63 -16.11 11.61 9.83
N THR A 64 -14.81 11.54 10.13
CA THR A 64 -13.85 10.77 9.35
C THR A 64 -13.42 9.58 10.19
N ARG A 65 -13.47 8.39 9.59
CA ARG A 65 -13.02 7.16 10.22
C ARG A 65 -11.82 6.61 9.48
N MET A 66 -10.80 6.19 10.22
CA MET A 66 -9.59 5.64 9.65
C MET A 66 -9.38 4.21 10.14
N PHE A 67 -8.91 3.36 9.23
CA PHE A 67 -8.62 1.96 9.51
C PHE A 67 -7.23 1.64 8.96
N LEU A 68 -6.43 0.96 9.76
CA LEU A 68 -5.12 0.48 9.35
C LEU A 68 -5.11 -1.04 9.47
N LYS A 69 -4.81 -1.71 8.36
CA LYS A 69 -4.83 -3.18 8.31
C LYS A 69 -3.49 -3.70 7.79
N PRO A 70 -2.85 -4.62 8.50
CA PRO A 70 -1.63 -5.24 7.99
C PRO A 70 -1.90 -6.06 6.74
N VAL A 71 -0.91 -6.09 5.86
CA VAL A 71 -0.94 -6.89 4.64
C VAL A 71 0.29 -7.79 4.63
N THR A 72 0.10 -9.07 4.36
CA THR A 72 1.16 -10.06 4.31
C THR A 72 1.09 -10.79 2.98
N ARG A 73 2.18 -10.74 2.23
CA ARG A 73 2.27 -11.39 0.91
C ARG A 73 1.12 -11.01 -0.01
N GLY A 74 0.74 -9.73 -0.01
CA GLY A 74 -0.31 -9.20 -0.85
C GLY A 74 -1.72 -9.45 -0.36
N LYS A 75 -1.89 -9.98 0.84
CA LYS A 75 -3.21 -10.27 1.43
C LYS A 75 -3.36 -9.58 2.77
N ALA A 76 -4.48 -8.90 2.96
CA ALA A 76 -4.80 -8.30 4.25
C ALA A 76 -5.11 -9.40 5.27
N ASP A 77 -4.72 -9.14 6.53
CA ASP A 77 -4.92 -10.09 7.63
C ASP A 77 -6.35 -10.08 8.15
N SER A 78 -7.18 -9.16 7.68
CA SER A 78 -8.58 -9.04 8.06
C SER A 78 -9.43 -8.77 6.83
N ALA A 79 -10.76 -8.76 7.00
CA ALA A 79 -11.67 -8.47 5.89
C ALA A 79 -11.41 -7.07 5.32
N VAL A 80 -11.48 -6.94 4.02
CA VAL A 80 -11.23 -5.68 3.32
C VAL A 80 -12.42 -5.31 2.45
N SER A 81 -12.58 -4.01 2.22
CA SER A 81 -13.54 -3.48 1.27
C SER A 81 -13.03 -3.69 -0.16
N GLU A 82 -13.91 -3.46 -1.14
CA GLU A 82 -13.52 -3.51 -2.55
C GLU A 82 -12.41 -2.50 -2.86
N GLU A 83 -12.52 -1.29 -2.30
CA GLU A 83 -11.54 -0.22 -2.50
C GLU A 83 -10.19 -0.57 -1.86
N GLU A 84 -10.21 -1.19 -0.69
CA GLU A 84 -8.99 -1.66 -0.04
C GLU A 84 -8.32 -2.75 -0.88
N ASN A 85 -9.10 -3.69 -1.37
CA ASN A 85 -8.59 -4.76 -2.22
C ASN A 85 -8.00 -4.19 -3.52
N GLU A 86 -8.66 -3.22 -4.12
CA GLU A 86 -8.18 -2.55 -5.33
C GLU A 86 -6.85 -1.82 -5.08
N ALA A 87 -6.72 -1.12 -3.95
CA ALA A 87 -5.47 -0.41 -3.62
C ALA A 87 -4.32 -1.40 -3.46
N ILE A 88 -4.56 -2.54 -2.79
CA ILE A 88 -3.56 -3.60 -2.63
C ILE A 88 -3.17 -4.14 -4.00
N ARG A 89 -4.14 -4.39 -4.86
CA ARG A 89 -3.91 -4.90 -6.22
C ARG A 89 -3.07 -3.93 -7.04
N LEU A 90 -3.37 -2.64 -6.97
CA LEU A 90 -2.60 -1.61 -7.67
C LEU A 90 -1.16 -1.53 -7.16
N ALA A 91 -0.97 -1.60 -5.85
CA ALA A 91 0.37 -1.61 -5.26
C ALA A 91 1.15 -2.84 -5.71
N ALA A 92 0.54 -4.01 -5.69
CA ALA A 92 1.20 -5.27 -6.05
C ALA A 92 1.58 -5.33 -7.53
N ALA A 93 0.89 -4.59 -8.38
CA ALA A 93 1.14 -4.58 -9.83
C ALA A 93 2.32 -3.70 -10.25
N ARG A 94 2.92 -2.98 -9.33
CA ARG A 94 4.01 -2.02 -9.65
C ARG A 94 5.41 -2.59 -9.49
#